data_294ecb675414abb1e8c6d8f36fb06671
#
_entry.id   294ecb675414abb1e8c6d8f36fb06671
#
_cell.length_a   1.000
_cell.length_b   1.000
_cell.length_c   1.000
_cell.angle_alpha   90.00
_cell.angle_beta   90.00
_cell.angle_gamma   90.00
#
_symmetry.space_group_name_H-M   'P 1'
#
loop_
_entity.id
_entity.type
_entity.pdbx_description
1 polymer ?
#
loop_
_entity_poly.entity_id
_entity_poly.type
_entity_poly.pdbx_seq_one_letter_code
_entity_poly.pdbx_strand_id
1 'polypeptide(L)'
;YKALHLAVNLSGQSFGDQTLPAFIDASFKAAGVDPGRMTFEITETAMIANISTARDTIQRLRSSGFGFALDNFGADFSSFSFLKDFIADYLKIDGKFVRAAEKDASDWIFVELMNDVAHRLKLKSIAEFVEQEATFENLRNIGVDFAQGFLFGQPQVRPSGLESTPGASASGLWQI
;
A
#
# COMPACT_ATOMS: atom_id res chain seq x y z
N TYR A 1 -20.83 6.23 2.91
CA TYR A 1 -19.58 5.42 2.84
C TYR A 1 -19.22 4.86 1.44
N LYS A 2 -19.94 5.27 0.38
CA LYS A 2 -19.73 4.72 -0.98
C LYS A 2 -18.37 5.05 -1.62
N ALA A 3 -17.57 5.96 -1.03
CA ALA A 3 -16.26 6.38 -1.57
C ALA A 3 -15.05 5.89 -0.73
N LEU A 4 -15.27 5.20 0.40
CA LEU A 4 -14.19 4.78 1.28
C LEU A 4 -13.45 3.59 0.67
N HIS A 5 -12.13 3.70 0.56
CA HIS A 5 -11.21 2.60 0.28
C HIS A 5 -10.34 2.37 1.52
N LEU A 6 -10.19 1.13 1.94
CA LEU A 6 -9.43 0.77 3.14
C LEU A 6 -8.16 0.01 2.76
N ALA A 7 -7.08 0.31 3.46
CA ALA A 7 -5.87 -0.48 3.45
C ALA A 7 -5.68 -1.15 4.82
N VAL A 8 -5.36 -2.44 4.82
CA VAL A 8 -5.23 -3.25 6.05
C VAL A 8 -3.99 -4.12 5.97
N ASN A 9 -3.15 -4.03 7.00
CA ASN A 9 -1.97 -4.87 7.12
C ASN A 9 -2.35 -6.35 7.28
N LEU A 10 -1.73 -7.22 6.49
CA LEU A 10 -1.84 -8.67 6.56
C LEU A 10 -0.51 -9.25 7.04
N SER A 11 -0.51 -9.85 8.23
CA SER A 11 0.71 -10.40 8.81
C SER A 11 1.20 -11.65 8.09
N GLY A 12 2.52 -11.87 8.06
CA GLY A 12 3.09 -13.08 7.48
C GLY A 12 2.60 -14.38 8.14
N GLN A 13 2.21 -14.33 9.40
CA GLN A 13 1.64 -15.49 10.13
C GLN A 13 0.26 -15.88 9.57
N SER A 14 -0.48 -14.91 9.05
CA SER A 14 -1.82 -15.13 8.50
C SER A 14 -1.82 -15.96 7.22
N PHE A 15 -0.70 -16.05 6.51
CA PHE A 15 -0.59 -16.89 5.29
C PHE A 15 -0.67 -18.38 5.58
N GLY A 16 -0.36 -18.81 6.81
CA GLY A 16 -0.49 -20.20 7.25
C GLY A 16 -1.94 -20.65 7.46
N ASP A 17 -2.86 -19.70 7.62
CA ASP A 17 -4.28 -19.99 7.85
C ASP A 17 -5.04 -20.15 6.54
N GLN A 18 -5.25 -21.39 6.12
CA GLN A 18 -6.00 -21.71 4.90
C GLN A 18 -7.48 -21.34 4.94
N THR A 19 -8.02 -21.05 6.13
CA THR A 19 -9.43 -20.66 6.30
C THR A 19 -9.63 -19.15 6.12
N LEU A 20 -8.56 -18.36 6.24
CA LEU A 20 -8.60 -16.89 6.18
C LEU A 20 -9.24 -16.34 4.90
N PRO A 21 -8.89 -16.80 3.69
CA PRO A 21 -9.50 -16.27 2.46
C PRO A 21 -11.01 -16.48 2.44
N ALA A 22 -11.48 -17.67 2.82
CA ALA A 22 -12.89 -17.99 2.85
C ALA A 22 -13.64 -17.17 3.92
N PHE A 23 -13.02 -16.94 5.07
CA PHE A 23 -13.57 -16.09 6.13
C PHE A 23 -13.72 -14.63 5.65
N ILE A 24 -12.70 -14.08 5.00
CA ILE A 24 -12.74 -12.71 4.45
C ILE A 24 -13.85 -12.58 3.42
N ASP A 25 -13.92 -13.50 2.45
CA ASP A 25 -14.93 -13.50 1.39
C ASP A 25 -16.35 -13.57 1.98
N ALA A 26 -16.58 -14.46 2.94
CA ALA A 26 -17.87 -14.59 3.58
C ALA A 26 -18.27 -13.32 4.35
N SER A 27 -17.31 -12.69 5.03
CA SER A 27 -17.53 -11.46 5.79
C SER A 27 -17.92 -10.28 4.89
N PHE A 28 -17.21 -10.08 3.76
CA PHE A 28 -17.53 -9.04 2.79
C PHE A 28 -18.87 -9.26 2.11
N LYS A 29 -19.16 -10.50 1.75
CA LYS A 29 -20.45 -10.89 1.18
C LYS A 29 -21.60 -10.64 2.14
N ALA A 30 -21.42 -11.00 3.42
CA ALA A 30 -22.44 -10.79 4.46
C ALA A 30 -22.68 -9.27 4.71
N ALA A 31 -21.62 -8.48 4.64
CA ALA A 31 -21.69 -7.01 4.81
C ALA A 31 -22.20 -6.27 3.55
N GLY A 32 -22.28 -6.93 2.40
CA GLY A 32 -22.64 -6.29 1.12
C GLY A 32 -21.61 -5.25 0.67
N VAL A 33 -20.33 -5.43 1.04
CA VAL A 33 -19.23 -4.52 0.69
C VAL A 33 -18.49 -5.06 -0.53
N ASP A 34 -18.16 -4.16 -1.46
CA ASP A 34 -17.36 -4.46 -2.63
C ASP A 34 -15.90 -4.78 -2.23
N PRO A 35 -15.36 -5.99 -2.52
CA PRO A 35 -13.97 -6.34 -2.26
C PRO A 35 -12.96 -5.37 -2.87
N GLY A 36 -13.26 -4.76 -4.02
CA GLY A 36 -12.41 -3.76 -4.67
C GLY A 36 -12.17 -2.49 -3.84
N ARG A 37 -12.83 -2.35 -2.68
CA ARG A 37 -12.63 -1.27 -1.71
C ARG A 37 -11.64 -1.60 -0.61
N MET A 38 -11.05 -2.78 -0.64
CA MET A 38 -10.06 -3.23 0.33
C MET A 38 -8.75 -3.56 -0.37
N THR A 39 -7.68 -3.00 0.14
CA THR A 39 -6.30 -3.36 -0.23
C THR A 39 -5.62 -3.98 0.99
N PHE A 40 -5.05 -5.16 0.84
CA PHE A 40 -4.20 -5.77 1.86
C PHE A 40 -2.75 -5.35 1.66
N GLU A 41 -2.13 -4.85 2.73
CA GLU A 41 -0.73 -4.46 2.77
C GLU A 41 0.12 -5.60 3.33
N ILE A 42 1.14 -6.01 2.60
CA ILE A 42 2.04 -7.12 2.95
C ILE A 42 3.46 -6.60 2.91
N THR A 43 4.18 -6.71 4.02
CA THR A 43 5.58 -6.29 4.05
C THR A 43 6.46 -7.18 3.19
N GLU A 44 7.51 -6.60 2.62
CA GLU A 44 8.52 -7.31 1.83
C GLU A 44 9.05 -8.54 2.58
N THR A 45 9.44 -8.38 3.85
CA THR A 45 9.96 -9.46 4.69
C THR A 45 8.96 -10.60 4.89
N ALA A 46 7.68 -10.26 5.13
CA ALA A 46 6.62 -11.26 5.32
C ALA A 46 6.38 -12.08 4.04
N MET A 47 6.44 -11.42 2.88
CA MET A 47 6.29 -12.05 1.58
C MET A 47 7.42 -13.04 1.29
N ILE A 48 8.67 -12.64 1.50
CA ILE A 48 9.85 -13.47 1.24
C ILE A 48 9.89 -14.70 2.14
N ALA A 49 9.58 -14.53 3.43
CA ALA A 49 9.58 -15.62 4.40
C ALA A 49 8.57 -16.74 4.09
N ASN A 50 7.50 -16.43 3.35
CA ASN A 50 6.36 -17.33 3.12
C ASN A 50 5.91 -17.36 1.66
N ILE A 51 6.81 -17.24 0.71
CA ILE A 51 6.53 -16.91 -0.69
C ILE A 51 5.46 -17.82 -1.35
N SER A 52 5.52 -19.13 -1.13
CA SER A 52 4.57 -20.09 -1.74
C SER A 52 3.16 -19.94 -1.14
N THR A 53 3.07 -19.93 0.20
CA THR A 53 1.78 -19.85 0.92
C THR A 53 1.14 -18.47 0.74
N ALA A 54 1.96 -17.41 0.76
CA ALA A 54 1.51 -16.05 0.49
C ALA A 54 0.93 -15.93 -0.92
N ARG A 55 1.61 -16.48 -1.93
CA ARG A 55 1.16 -16.46 -3.32
C ARG A 55 -0.24 -17.07 -3.49
N ASP A 56 -0.48 -18.24 -2.90
CA ASP A 56 -1.78 -18.93 -2.98
C ASP A 56 -2.89 -18.11 -2.30
N THR A 57 -2.62 -17.56 -1.12
CA THR A 57 -3.55 -16.70 -0.39
C THR A 57 -3.88 -15.43 -1.18
N ILE A 58 -2.86 -14.74 -1.70
CA ILE A 58 -3.01 -13.54 -2.51
C ILE A 58 -3.82 -13.85 -3.76
N GLN A 59 -3.50 -14.92 -4.48
CA GLN A 59 -4.20 -15.28 -5.71
C GLN A 59 -5.69 -15.54 -5.47
N ARG A 60 -6.04 -16.23 -4.38
CA ARG A 60 -7.43 -16.47 -3.99
C ARG A 60 -8.18 -15.16 -3.70
N LEU A 61 -7.63 -14.31 -2.83
CA LEU A 61 -8.26 -13.04 -2.49
C LEU A 61 -8.36 -12.09 -3.69
N ARG A 62 -7.33 -12.04 -4.56
CA ARG A 62 -7.41 -11.27 -5.81
C ARG A 62 -8.51 -11.77 -6.74
N SER A 63 -8.73 -13.08 -6.81
CA SER A 63 -9.84 -13.66 -7.61
C SER A 63 -11.21 -13.20 -7.11
N SER A 64 -11.32 -12.84 -5.83
CA SER A 64 -12.51 -12.23 -5.22
C SER A 64 -12.61 -10.71 -5.42
N GLY A 65 -11.58 -10.08 -5.98
CA GLY A 65 -11.57 -8.64 -6.28
C GLY A 65 -10.80 -7.76 -5.28
N PHE A 66 -10.15 -8.32 -4.26
CA PHE A 66 -9.33 -7.56 -3.31
C PHE A 66 -8.04 -7.04 -3.96
N GLY A 67 -7.63 -5.81 -3.57
CA GLY A 67 -6.35 -5.22 -3.93
C GLY A 67 -5.21 -5.65 -3.01
N PHE A 68 -3.96 -5.50 -3.49
CA PHE A 68 -2.75 -5.79 -2.73
C PHE A 68 -1.70 -4.71 -2.90
N ALA A 69 -1.01 -4.39 -1.81
CA ALA A 69 0.14 -3.50 -1.77
C ALA A 69 1.36 -4.20 -1.17
N LEU A 70 2.50 -4.04 -1.78
CA LEU A 70 3.79 -4.41 -1.18
C LEU A 70 4.27 -3.27 -0.31
N ASP A 71 4.37 -3.52 0.98
CA ASP A 71 4.68 -2.53 2.00
C ASP A 71 6.17 -2.54 2.38
N ASN A 72 6.69 -1.39 2.81
CA ASN A 72 8.08 -1.17 3.23
C ASN A 72 9.11 -1.57 2.16
N PHE A 73 8.85 -1.32 0.89
CA PHE A 73 9.74 -1.71 -0.20
C PHE A 73 11.09 -1.00 -0.11
N GLY A 74 12.16 -1.80 -0.20
CA GLY A 74 13.55 -1.34 -0.09
C GLY A 74 14.06 -1.29 1.35
N ALA A 75 13.24 -1.63 2.36
CA ALA A 75 13.68 -1.66 3.76
C ALA A 75 14.80 -2.67 3.99
N ASP A 76 14.66 -3.84 3.42
CA ASP A 76 15.66 -4.89 3.42
C ASP A 76 16.19 -5.06 1.99
N PHE A 77 17.52 -5.08 1.80
CA PHE A 77 18.16 -5.26 0.48
C PHE A 77 17.90 -6.67 -0.07
N SER A 78 16.65 -7.03 -0.21
CA SER A 78 16.25 -8.31 -0.74
C SER A 78 16.27 -8.31 -2.27
N SER A 79 16.43 -9.49 -2.81
CA SER A 79 16.50 -9.70 -4.24
C SER A 79 15.22 -9.24 -4.94
N PHE A 80 15.31 -8.31 -5.87
CA PHE A 80 14.20 -7.90 -6.76
C PHE A 80 13.59 -9.06 -7.55
N SER A 81 14.17 -10.27 -7.45
CA SER A 81 13.70 -11.43 -8.21
C SER A 81 12.28 -11.86 -7.88
N PHE A 82 11.86 -11.72 -6.62
CA PHE A 82 10.50 -12.09 -6.20
C PHE A 82 9.42 -11.15 -6.75
N LEU A 83 9.77 -9.90 -7.07
CA LEU A 83 8.83 -8.93 -7.62
C LEU A 83 8.24 -9.36 -8.97
N LYS A 84 8.97 -10.16 -9.74
CA LYS A 84 8.47 -10.67 -11.03
C LYS A 84 7.27 -11.60 -10.87
N ASP A 85 7.21 -12.29 -9.74
CA ASP A 85 6.18 -13.26 -9.40
C ASP A 85 5.12 -12.69 -8.46
N PHE A 86 5.37 -11.48 -7.93
CA PHE A 86 4.46 -10.82 -6.99
C PHE A 86 3.38 -10.06 -7.76
N ILE A 87 2.14 -10.44 -7.52
CA ILE A 87 0.98 -9.82 -8.15
C ILE A 87 0.38 -8.82 -7.16
N ALA A 88 0.76 -7.54 -7.29
CA ALA A 88 0.22 -6.43 -6.52
C ALA A 88 -0.40 -5.35 -7.42
N ASP A 89 -1.06 -4.40 -6.80
CA ASP A 89 -1.58 -3.19 -7.46
C ASP A 89 -0.73 -1.97 -7.08
N TYR A 90 -0.11 -2.02 -5.89
CA TYR A 90 0.66 -0.92 -5.33
C TYR A 90 2.01 -1.38 -4.79
N LEU A 91 3.00 -0.48 -4.87
CA LEU A 91 4.29 -0.58 -4.21
C LEU A 91 4.46 0.62 -3.30
N LYS A 92 4.61 0.40 -1.98
CA LYS A 92 4.82 1.46 -0.99
C LYS A 92 6.31 1.65 -0.76
N ILE A 93 6.79 2.85 -1.06
CA ILE A 93 8.18 3.26 -0.85
C ILE A 93 8.36 3.54 0.64
N ASP A 94 9.24 2.78 1.31
CA ASP A 94 9.50 2.94 2.74
C ASP A 94 9.88 4.39 3.08
N GLY A 95 9.20 4.95 4.05
CA GLY A 95 9.39 6.33 4.50
C GLY A 95 10.80 6.70 4.95
N LYS A 96 11.67 5.71 5.22
CA LYS A 96 13.09 5.99 5.51
C LYS A 96 13.79 6.67 4.34
N PHE A 97 13.44 6.31 3.09
CA PHE A 97 14.02 6.93 1.90
C PHE A 97 13.48 8.34 1.69
N VAL A 98 12.18 8.54 1.92
CA VAL A 98 11.56 9.87 1.84
C VAL A 98 12.20 10.81 2.87
N ARG A 99 12.34 10.37 4.13
CA ARG A 99 12.99 11.16 5.19
C ARG A 99 14.49 11.37 4.98
N ALA A 100 15.19 10.42 4.34
CA ALA A 100 16.59 10.62 3.97
C ALA A 100 16.71 11.70 2.91
N ALA A 101 15.87 11.67 1.87
CA ALA A 101 15.84 12.64 0.80
C ALA A 101 15.46 14.07 1.26
N GLU A 102 14.70 14.21 2.35
CA GLU A 102 14.46 15.50 3.00
C GLU A 102 15.73 16.12 3.61
N LYS A 103 16.69 15.29 4.02
CA LYS A 103 17.93 15.71 4.66
C LYS A 103 19.07 15.88 3.67
N ASP A 104 19.13 15.03 2.66
CA ASP A 104 20.14 15.06 1.59
C ASP A 104 19.45 14.88 0.24
N ALA A 105 19.55 15.92 -0.59
CA ALA A 105 18.92 15.91 -1.91
C ALA A 105 19.45 14.79 -2.83
N SER A 106 20.64 14.24 -2.57
CA SER A 106 21.17 13.10 -3.34
C SER A 106 20.37 11.81 -3.11
N ASP A 107 19.67 11.69 -1.99
CA ASP A 107 18.89 10.49 -1.64
C ASP A 107 17.57 10.39 -2.42
N TRP A 108 17.13 11.48 -3.10
CA TRP A 108 15.99 11.43 -4.00
C TRP A 108 16.15 10.37 -5.11
N ILE A 109 17.37 10.06 -5.50
CA ILE A 109 17.67 9.03 -6.50
C ILE A 109 17.08 7.67 -6.11
N PHE A 110 17.02 7.34 -4.81
CA PHE A 110 16.45 6.08 -4.34
C PHE A 110 14.93 6.07 -4.48
N VAL A 111 14.28 7.21 -4.19
CA VAL A 111 12.83 7.36 -4.34
C VAL A 111 12.45 7.27 -5.82
N GLU A 112 13.18 7.96 -6.70
CA GLU A 112 13.00 7.90 -8.15
C GLU A 112 13.18 6.47 -8.68
N LEU A 113 14.22 5.78 -8.24
CA LEU A 113 14.48 4.40 -8.66
C LEU A 113 13.35 3.45 -8.26
N MET A 114 12.81 3.57 -7.03
CA MET A 114 11.71 2.74 -6.56
C MET A 114 10.40 3.05 -7.31
N ASN A 115 10.15 4.32 -7.61
CA ASN A 115 9.03 4.74 -8.44
C ASN A 115 9.14 4.14 -9.85
N ASP A 116 10.31 4.23 -10.47
CA ASP A 116 10.57 3.62 -11.79
C ASP A 116 10.36 2.11 -11.78
N VAL A 117 10.83 1.42 -10.73
CA VAL A 117 10.61 -0.04 -10.56
C VAL A 117 9.12 -0.35 -10.49
N ALA A 118 8.35 0.38 -9.67
CA ALA A 118 6.91 0.23 -9.57
C ALA A 118 6.23 0.36 -10.95
N HIS A 119 6.51 1.43 -11.66
CA HIS A 119 5.89 1.71 -12.96
C HIS A 119 6.28 0.69 -14.04
N ARG A 120 7.54 0.22 -14.07
CA ARG A 120 7.97 -0.85 -15.00
C ARG A 120 7.27 -2.18 -14.73
N LEU A 121 6.90 -2.44 -13.48
CA LEU A 121 6.10 -3.59 -13.07
C LEU A 121 4.59 -3.36 -13.23
N LYS A 122 4.17 -2.20 -13.73
CA LYS A 122 2.78 -1.77 -13.86
C LYS A 122 2.04 -1.67 -12.52
N LEU A 123 2.78 -1.39 -11.47
CA LEU A 123 2.25 -1.06 -10.14
C LEU A 123 2.15 0.45 -10.01
N LYS A 124 1.26 0.90 -9.14
CA LYS A 124 1.22 2.28 -8.69
C LYS A 124 2.11 2.45 -7.47
N SER A 125 2.83 3.55 -7.42
CA SER A 125 3.71 3.87 -6.30
C SER A 125 2.99 4.67 -5.21
N ILE A 126 3.34 4.42 -3.95
CA ILE A 126 2.87 5.17 -2.78
C ILE A 126 4.09 5.58 -1.97
N ALA A 127 4.33 6.88 -1.78
CA ALA A 127 5.37 7.36 -0.89
C ALA A 127 4.84 7.51 0.54
N GLU A 128 5.56 6.97 1.52
CA GLU A 128 5.16 7.00 2.91
C GLU A 128 5.84 8.13 3.70
N PHE A 129 5.29 8.45 4.88
CA PHE A 129 5.81 9.44 5.83
C PHE A 129 5.98 10.84 5.24
N VAL A 130 5.08 11.24 4.35
CA VAL A 130 5.04 12.60 3.81
C VAL A 130 4.49 13.56 4.87
N GLU A 131 5.37 14.41 5.40
CA GLU A 131 5.05 15.34 6.51
C GLU A 131 5.15 16.81 6.08
N GLN A 132 5.81 17.11 4.95
CA GLN A 132 6.09 18.46 4.49
C GLN A 132 5.56 18.67 3.07
N GLU A 133 5.04 19.89 2.81
CA GLU A 133 4.56 20.29 1.49
C GLU A 133 5.67 20.22 0.43
N ALA A 134 6.90 20.63 0.77
CA ALA A 134 8.04 20.57 -0.15
C ALA A 134 8.36 19.12 -0.58
N THR A 135 8.25 18.17 0.34
CA THR A 135 8.40 16.74 0.05
C THR A 135 7.33 16.26 -0.91
N PHE A 136 6.08 16.66 -0.67
CA PHE A 136 4.95 16.33 -1.54
C PHE A 136 5.14 16.86 -2.96
N GLU A 137 5.55 18.12 -3.12
CA GLU A 137 5.84 18.71 -4.44
C GLU A 137 6.99 17.99 -5.15
N ASN A 138 8.05 17.59 -4.44
CA ASN A 138 9.14 16.81 -5.04
C ASN A 138 8.64 15.43 -5.52
N LEU A 139 7.86 14.73 -4.72
CA LEU A 139 7.25 13.44 -5.11
C LEU A 139 6.38 13.57 -6.35
N ARG A 140 5.61 14.66 -6.42
CA ARG A 140 4.79 14.99 -7.58
C ARG A 140 5.63 15.22 -8.85
N ASN A 141 6.75 15.94 -8.74
CA ASN A 141 7.66 16.17 -9.86
C ASN A 141 8.32 14.89 -10.37
N ILE A 142 8.58 13.93 -9.47
CA ILE A 142 9.11 12.58 -9.78
C ILE A 142 8.03 11.70 -10.45
N GLY A 143 6.76 12.04 -10.27
CA GLY A 143 5.63 11.27 -10.81
C GLY A 143 5.23 10.07 -9.94
N VAL A 144 5.38 10.18 -8.62
CA VAL A 144 4.83 9.21 -7.67
C VAL A 144 3.29 9.29 -7.71
N ASP A 145 2.59 8.15 -7.71
CA ASP A 145 1.13 8.14 -7.92
C ASP A 145 0.33 8.59 -6.68
N PHE A 146 0.80 8.22 -5.48
CA PHE A 146 0.11 8.51 -4.22
C PHE A 146 1.10 8.87 -3.12
N ALA A 147 0.61 9.62 -2.14
CA ALA A 147 1.36 9.95 -0.93
C ALA A 147 0.54 9.64 0.33
N GLN A 148 1.22 9.21 1.39
CA GLN A 148 0.67 8.92 2.70
C GLN A 148 1.55 9.55 3.78
N GLY A 149 0.95 10.23 4.76
CA GLY A 149 1.70 10.83 5.88
C GLY A 149 0.92 11.87 6.64
N PHE A 150 1.54 12.45 7.66
CA PHE A 150 0.90 13.42 8.55
C PHE A 150 0.58 14.76 7.88
N LEU A 151 1.15 15.05 6.72
CA LEU A 151 0.72 16.19 5.91
C LEU A 151 -0.78 16.14 5.60
N PHE A 152 -1.33 14.95 5.37
CA PHE A 152 -2.73 14.75 4.98
C PHE A 152 -3.65 14.46 6.16
N GLY A 153 -3.12 13.96 7.26
CA GLY A 153 -3.88 13.70 8.48
C GLY A 153 -3.15 12.76 9.42
N GLN A 154 -3.37 12.94 10.69
CA GLN A 154 -2.89 12.03 11.73
C GLN A 154 -3.89 10.90 11.98
N PRO A 155 -3.45 9.74 12.50
CA PRO A 155 -4.35 8.67 12.90
C PRO A 155 -5.41 9.15 13.88
N GLN A 156 -6.66 8.77 13.64
CA GLN A 156 -7.82 9.14 14.45
C GLN A 156 -8.63 7.90 14.81
N VAL A 157 -9.34 7.95 15.95
CA VAL A 157 -10.25 6.88 16.38
C VAL A 157 -11.40 6.70 15.36
N ARG A 158 -11.82 7.81 14.75
CA ARG A 158 -12.74 7.84 13.60
C ARG A 158 -12.17 8.77 12.54
N PRO A 159 -12.10 8.35 11.27
CA PRO A 159 -11.71 9.24 10.20
C PRO A 159 -12.66 10.46 10.15
N SER A 160 -12.10 11.66 10.07
CA SER A 160 -12.86 12.88 9.85
C SER A 160 -13.60 12.75 8.50
N GLY A 161 -14.88 13.14 8.47
CA GLY A 161 -15.73 12.99 7.27
C GLY A 161 -16.60 11.75 7.25
N LEU A 162 -16.50 10.83 8.20
CA LEU A 162 -17.47 9.76 8.41
C LEU A 162 -18.74 10.24 9.14
N GLU A 163 -18.78 11.48 9.59
CA GLU A 163 -19.98 12.13 10.09
C GLU A 163 -20.74 12.74 8.90
N SER A 164 -21.68 11.99 8.35
CA SER A 164 -22.85 12.44 7.53
C SER A 164 -22.70 13.59 6.52
N THR A 165 -21.49 13.93 6.03
CA THR A 165 -21.33 14.97 5.01
C THR A 165 -20.96 14.32 3.67
N PRO A 166 -21.75 14.52 2.60
CA PRO A 166 -21.38 14.04 1.27
C PRO A 166 -20.19 14.85 0.73
N GLY A 167 -19.04 14.23 0.50
CA GLY A 167 -17.96 14.83 -0.24
C GLY A 167 -16.54 14.78 0.35
N ALA A 168 -16.33 14.29 1.57
CA ALA A 168 -14.97 14.15 2.09
C ALA A 168 -14.38 12.77 1.74
N SER A 169 -13.29 12.74 1.00
CA SER A 169 -12.52 11.52 0.79
C SER A 169 -11.80 11.15 2.08
N ALA A 170 -12.23 10.06 2.72
CA ALA A 170 -11.66 9.58 3.98
C ALA A 170 -10.52 8.56 3.73
N SER A 171 -9.82 8.64 2.62
CA SER A 171 -8.63 7.84 2.36
C SER A 171 -7.40 8.58 2.86
N GLY A 172 -6.61 7.97 3.75
CA GLY A 172 -5.30 8.50 4.12
C GLY A 172 -4.26 8.44 2.99
N LEU A 173 -4.70 8.15 1.75
CA LEU A 173 -3.94 8.18 0.51
C LEU A 173 -4.40 9.37 -0.32
N TRP A 174 -3.45 10.17 -0.78
CA TRP A 174 -3.68 11.27 -1.69
C TRP A 174 -3.06 10.97 -3.04
N GLN A 175 -3.88 11.04 -4.07
CA GLN A 175 -3.41 10.96 -5.45
C GLN A 175 -2.63 12.23 -5.77
N ILE A 176 -1.44 12.07 -6.32
CA ILE A 176 -0.53 13.17 -6.72
C ILE A 176 -0.84 13.61 -8.15
#